data_24910e28649b9d229a0a382f6ec19675
#
_entry.id   24910e28649b9d229a0a382f6ec19675
#
_cell.length_a   1.000
_cell.length_b   1.000
_cell.length_c   1.000
_cell.angle_alpha   90.00
_cell.angle_beta   90.00
_cell.angle_gamma   90.00
#
_symmetry.space_group_name_H-M   'P 1'
#
loop_
_entity.id
_entity.type
_entity.pdbx_description
1 polymer ?
#
loop_
_entity_poly.entity_id
_entity_poly.type
_entity_poly.pdbx_seq_one_letter_code
_entity_poly.pdbx_strand_id
1 'polypeptide(L)'
;MSSLAMSSFVEQQIVLHQFTAKHSVQARAMLGWSREDLAIQAGVAVEAVQQFESQRDVGDETRLALAFRLEAEGLVFFPGFAPGWGMSVRGALSESSTQLAYQTVE
;
A
#
# COMPACT_ATOMS: atom_id res chain seq x y z
N MET A 1 9.36 -20.64 -16.75
CA MET A 1 9.86 -19.42 -16.61
C MET A 1 8.90 -18.39 -16.94
N SER A 2 8.39 -18.37 -18.13
CA SER A 2 7.49 -17.31 -18.50
C SER A 2 6.26 -17.25 -17.62
N SER A 3 5.77 -18.39 -17.15
CA SER A 3 4.54 -18.31 -16.36
C SER A 3 4.76 -17.63 -15.02
N LEU A 4 5.94 -17.74 -14.44
CA LEU A 4 6.23 -17.04 -13.22
C LEU A 4 6.30 -15.54 -13.45
N ALA A 5 6.93 -15.14 -14.53
CA ALA A 5 7.02 -13.73 -14.86
C ALA A 5 5.64 -13.17 -15.14
N MET A 6 4.79 -13.93 -15.79
CA MET A 6 3.43 -13.50 -16.06
C MET A 6 2.65 -13.32 -14.78
N SER A 7 2.82 -14.23 -13.84
CA SER A 7 2.13 -14.13 -12.57
C SER A 7 2.52 -12.88 -11.83
N SER A 8 3.81 -12.58 -11.79
CA SER A 8 4.27 -11.36 -11.14
C SER A 8 3.68 -10.13 -11.78
N PHE A 9 3.65 -10.12 -13.09
CA PHE A 9 3.10 -8.99 -13.81
C PHE A 9 1.62 -8.80 -13.50
N VAL A 10 0.88 -9.90 -13.46
CA VAL A 10 -0.54 -9.84 -13.16
C VAL A 10 -0.76 -9.32 -11.75
N GLU A 11 0.05 -9.76 -10.80
CA GLU A 11 -0.09 -9.29 -9.43
C GLU A 11 0.16 -7.81 -9.33
N GLN A 12 1.16 -7.30 -10.05
CA GLN A 12 1.43 -5.87 -10.05
C GLN A 12 0.27 -5.09 -10.65
N GLN A 13 -0.33 -5.62 -11.70
CA GLN A 13 -1.47 -4.96 -12.31
C GLN A 13 -2.65 -4.89 -11.36
N ILE A 14 -2.87 -5.96 -10.61
CA ILE A 14 -3.96 -5.98 -9.65
C ILE A 14 -3.74 -4.91 -8.59
N VAL A 15 -2.52 -4.80 -8.08
CA VAL A 15 -2.21 -3.79 -7.07
C VAL A 15 -2.47 -2.39 -7.62
N LEU A 16 -2.04 -2.12 -8.84
CA LEU A 16 -2.26 -0.81 -9.43
C LEU A 16 -3.74 -0.48 -9.53
N HIS A 17 -4.55 -1.44 -9.90
CA HIS A 17 -5.98 -1.19 -10.04
C HIS A 17 -6.66 -0.98 -8.70
N GLN A 18 -6.14 -1.56 -7.65
CA GLN A 18 -6.76 -1.46 -6.34
C GLN A 18 -6.33 -0.23 -5.57
N PHE A 19 -5.16 0.32 -5.89
CA PHE A 19 -4.59 1.42 -5.13
C PHE A 19 -4.93 2.74 -5.78
N THR A 20 -5.67 3.57 -5.06
CA THR A 20 -6.15 4.85 -5.57
C THR A 20 -5.61 6.00 -4.74
N ALA A 21 -5.83 7.22 -5.23
CA ALA A 21 -5.43 8.41 -4.49
C ALA A 21 -6.06 8.43 -3.10
N LYS A 22 -7.32 8.06 -3.02
CA LYS A 22 -8.01 8.06 -1.74
C LYS A 22 -7.40 7.05 -0.79
N HIS A 23 -7.00 5.89 -1.31
CA HIS A 23 -6.31 4.90 -0.50
C HIS A 23 -5.03 5.46 0.09
N SER A 24 -4.29 6.23 -0.68
CA SER A 24 -3.04 6.80 -0.20
C SER A 24 -3.29 7.75 0.97
N VAL A 25 -4.27 8.64 0.83
CA VAL A 25 -4.60 9.58 1.88
C VAL A 25 -5.03 8.84 3.15
N GLN A 26 -5.90 7.86 2.99
CA GLN A 26 -6.43 7.12 4.13
C GLN A 26 -5.36 6.27 4.79
N ALA A 27 -4.49 5.64 3.99
CA ALA A 27 -3.40 4.83 4.52
C ALA A 27 -2.45 5.68 5.34
N ARG A 28 -2.12 6.87 4.84
CA ARG A 28 -1.26 7.76 5.61
C ARG A 28 -1.90 8.11 6.96
N ALA A 29 -3.19 8.39 6.94
CA ALA A 29 -3.88 8.70 8.17
C ALA A 29 -3.81 7.54 9.16
N MET A 30 -3.96 6.31 8.66
CA MET A 30 -3.90 5.14 9.52
C MET A 30 -2.51 4.95 10.12
N LEU A 31 -1.47 5.34 9.41
CA LEU A 31 -0.10 5.20 9.88
C LEU A 31 0.42 6.42 10.61
N GLY A 32 -0.32 7.51 10.58
CA GLY A 32 0.16 8.77 11.13
C GLY A 32 1.28 9.39 10.31
N TRP A 33 1.26 9.16 9.01
CA TRP A 33 2.32 9.65 8.12
C TRP A 33 1.86 10.90 7.37
N SER A 34 2.78 11.84 7.22
CA SER A 34 2.60 12.96 6.31
C SER A 34 2.91 12.51 4.89
N ARG A 35 2.65 13.40 3.93
CA ARG A 35 3.07 13.12 2.55
C ARG A 35 4.57 12.99 2.46
N GLU A 36 5.29 13.83 3.20
CA GLU A 36 6.74 13.76 3.23
C GLU A 36 7.21 12.43 3.79
N ASP A 37 6.56 11.96 4.84
CA ASP A 37 6.91 10.67 5.41
C ASP A 37 6.75 9.56 4.37
N LEU A 38 5.62 9.54 3.68
CA LEU A 38 5.39 8.52 2.68
C LEU A 38 6.41 8.62 1.55
N ALA A 39 6.72 9.85 1.12
CA ALA A 39 7.68 10.05 0.05
C ALA A 39 9.04 9.48 0.43
N ILE A 40 9.49 9.78 1.63
CA ILE A 40 10.78 9.29 2.11
C ILE A 40 10.76 7.76 2.19
N GLN A 41 9.71 7.21 2.76
CA GLN A 41 9.60 5.77 2.95
C GLN A 41 9.52 5.03 1.62
N ALA A 42 8.87 5.60 0.64
CA ALA A 42 8.70 4.95 -0.66
C ALA A 42 9.82 5.30 -1.64
N GLY A 43 10.67 6.24 -1.29
CA GLY A 43 11.77 6.61 -2.17
C GLY A 43 11.32 7.41 -3.38
N VAL A 44 10.30 8.24 -3.25
CA VAL A 44 9.82 9.06 -4.35
C VAL A 44 9.80 10.51 -3.90
N ALA A 45 9.64 11.42 -4.86
CA ALA A 45 9.55 12.84 -4.55
C ALA A 45 8.22 13.14 -3.88
N VAL A 46 8.21 14.09 -2.95
CA VAL A 46 6.97 14.45 -2.27
C VAL A 46 5.97 15.02 -3.26
N GLU A 47 6.45 15.71 -4.30
CA GLU A 47 5.57 16.22 -5.34
C GLU A 47 4.80 15.09 -6.03
N ALA A 48 5.45 13.94 -6.18
CA ALA A 48 4.79 12.79 -6.80
C ALA A 48 3.64 12.31 -5.91
N VAL A 49 3.84 12.29 -4.59
CA VAL A 49 2.77 11.93 -3.68
C VAL A 49 1.63 12.92 -3.80
N GLN A 50 1.95 14.21 -3.82
CA GLN A 50 0.92 15.24 -3.95
C GLN A 50 0.13 15.07 -5.24
N GLN A 51 0.82 14.83 -6.33
CA GLN A 51 0.16 14.67 -7.63
C GLN A 51 -0.73 13.45 -7.63
N PHE A 52 -0.24 12.35 -7.09
CA PHE A 52 -1.04 11.14 -7.05
C PHE A 52 -2.29 11.34 -6.19
N GLU A 53 -2.15 11.95 -5.04
CA GLU A 53 -3.29 12.16 -4.14
C GLU A 53 -4.24 13.22 -4.67
N SER A 54 -3.79 14.01 -5.64
CA SER A 54 -4.68 14.95 -6.34
C SER A 54 -5.27 14.32 -7.58
N GLN A 55 -5.13 13.02 -7.72
CA GLN A 55 -5.69 12.24 -8.84
C GLN A 55 -5.05 12.59 -10.16
N ARG A 56 -3.79 12.97 -10.13
CA ARG A 56 -3.02 13.19 -11.34
C ARG A 56 -2.21 11.94 -11.64
N ASP A 57 -1.91 11.76 -12.91
CA ASP A 57 -1.15 10.61 -13.34
C ASP A 57 0.31 10.78 -12.96
N VAL A 58 0.85 9.82 -12.26
CA VAL A 58 2.25 9.86 -11.83
C VAL A 58 3.07 8.71 -12.41
N GLY A 59 2.44 7.89 -13.23
CA GLY A 59 3.14 6.75 -13.80
C GLY A 59 3.05 5.52 -12.90
N ASP A 60 3.21 4.37 -13.52
CA ASP A 60 3.01 3.10 -12.83
C ASP A 60 4.09 2.85 -11.80
N GLU A 61 5.32 3.22 -12.11
CA GLU A 61 6.44 2.95 -11.22
C GLU A 61 6.24 3.66 -9.87
N THR A 62 5.83 4.91 -9.93
CA THR A 62 5.59 5.66 -8.70
C THR A 62 4.41 5.09 -7.94
N ARG A 63 3.33 4.74 -8.64
CA ARG A 63 2.16 4.17 -7.98
C ARG A 63 2.51 2.86 -7.29
N LEU A 64 3.27 2.03 -7.96
CA LEU A 64 3.70 0.77 -7.36
C LEU A 64 4.59 0.99 -6.14
N ALA A 65 5.49 1.96 -6.22
CA ALA A 65 6.35 2.25 -5.09
C ALA A 65 5.54 2.65 -3.86
N LEU A 66 4.53 3.48 -4.06
CA LEU A 66 3.68 3.91 -2.97
C LEU A 66 2.87 2.73 -2.42
N ALA A 67 2.25 1.97 -3.32
CA ALA A 67 1.40 0.86 -2.90
C ALA A 67 2.20 -0.19 -2.16
N PHE A 68 3.36 -0.57 -2.69
CA PHE A 68 4.17 -1.61 -2.08
C PHE A 68 4.68 -1.17 -0.71
N ARG A 69 5.05 0.11 -0.59
CA ARG A 69 5.56 0.56 0.69
C ARG A 69 4.46 0.54 1.75
N LEU A 70 3.25 0.93 1.39
CA LEU A 70 2.14 0.89 2.32
C LEU A 70 1.74 -0.54 2.65
N GLU A 71 1.77 -1.42 1.67
CA GLU A 71 1.51 -2.83 1.93
C GLU A 71 2.53 -3.42 2.88
N ALA A 72 3.76 -2.96 2.81
CA ALA A 72 4.80 -3.44 3.71
C ALA A 72 4.49 -3.10 5.15
N GLU A 73 3.65 -2.11 5.39
CA GLU A 73 3.22 -1.77 6.74
C GLU A 73 2.04 -2.62 7.20
N GLY A 74 1.58 -3.53 6.38
CA GLY A 74 0.49 -4.42 6.74
C GLY A 74 -0.86 -4.00 6.21
N LEU A 75 -0.90 -3.03 5.32
CA LEU A 75 -2.17 -2.57 4.77
C LEU A 75 -2.54 -3.34 3.52
N VAL A 76 -3.83 -3.48 3.30
CA VAL A 76 -4.36 -4.06 2.06
C VAL A 76 -5.37 -3.09 1.49
N PHE A 77 -5.52 -3.09 0.18
CA PHE A 77 -6.37 -2.15 -0.52
C PHE A 77 -7.46 -2.87 -1.27
N PHE A 78 -8.70 -2.40 -1.08
CA PHE A 78 -9.87 -2.97 -1.73
C PHE A 78 -10.54 -1.89 -2.56
N PRO A 79 -10.95 -2.20 -3.80
CA PRO A 79 -11.63 -1.20 -4.62
C PRO A 79 -12.90 -0.72 -3.93
N GLY A 80 -13.03 0.59 -3.85
CA GLY A 80 -14.25 1.18 -3.28
C GLY A 80 -14.34 1.19 -1.78
N PHE A 81 -13.32 0.70 -1.08
CA PHE A 81 -13.34 0.65 0.38
C PHE A 81 -12.06 1.25 0.94
N ALA A 82 -12.11 1.69 2.18
CA ALA A 82 -10.93 2.18 2.85
C ALA A 82 -9.92 1.06 3.00
N PRO A 83 -8.63 1.40 3.12
CA PRO A 83 -7.62 0.38 3.35
C PRO A 83 -7.89 -0.35 4.67
N GLY A 84 -7.52 -1.61 4.71
CA GLY A 84 -7.63 -2.41 5.91
C GLY A 84 -6.29 -2.99 6.29
N TRP A 85 -6.22 -3.55 7.49
CA TRP A 85 -5.03 -4.25 7.93
C TRP A 85 -5.10 -5.68 7.40
N GLY A 86 -4.03 -6.12 6.77
CA GLY A 86 -4.03 -7.42 6.13
C GLY A 86 -3.15 -8.42 6.85
N MET A 87 -3.34 -9.67 6.49
CA MET A 87 -2.53 -10.78 6.99
C MET A 87 -1.58 -11.21 5.91
N SER A 88 -0.56 -10.43 5.70
CA SER A 88 0.48 -10.84 4.79
C SER A 88 1.36 -11.86 5.50
N VAL A 89 2.20 -12.53 4.73
CA VAL A 89 3.14 -13.45 5.31
C VAL A 89 4.02 -12.75 6.34
N ARG A 90 4.46 -11.54 6.00
CA ARG A 90 5.27 -10.78 6.94
C ARG A 90 4.49 -10.43 8.17
N GLY A 91 3.26 -10.01 8.01
CA GLY A 91 2.41 -9.69 9.13
C GLY A 91 2.18 -10.86 10.02
N ALA A 92 1.97 -12.02 9.44
CA ALA A 92 1.75 -13.22 10.22
C ALA A 92 3.00 -13.58 11.00
N LEU A 93 4.15 -13.38 10.41
CA LEU A 93 5.39 -13.71 11.10
C LEU A 93 5.67 -12.77 12.27
N SER A 94 5.39 -11.52 12.05
CA SER A 94 5.68 -10.57 13.11
C SER A 94 4.61 -10.58 14.12
N GLU A 95 3.87 -11.28 14.11
CA GLU A 95 2.92 -11.45 14.52
C GLU A 95 2.31 -11.96 15.56
N SER A 96 2.81 -12.57 16.27
CA SER A 96 2.22 -12.82 17.55
C SER A 96 1.58 -11.58 18.09
N SER A 97 2.30 -10.50 18.02
CA SER A 97 1.73 -9.25 18.50
C SER A 97 0.54 -8.83 17.67
N THR A 98 0.58 -9.09 16.40
CA THR A 98 -0.54 -8.78 15.55
C THR A 98 -1.76 -9.59 15.92
N GLN A 99 -1.54 -10.83 16.26
CA GLN A 99 -2.65 -11.67 16.67
C GLN A 99 -3.29 -11.15 17.94
N LEU A 100 -2.49 -10.68 18.85
CA LEU A 100 -3.04 -10.10 20.06
C LEU A 100 -3.94 -8.92 19.73
N ALA A 101 -3.52 -8.11 18.78
CA ALA A 101 -4.33 -6.98 18.40
C ALA A 101 -5.66 -7.42 17.84
N TYR A 102 -5.65 -8.46 17.05
CA TYR A 102 -6.89 -8.99 16.51
C TYR A 102 -7.79 -9.48 17.61
N GLN A 103 -7.22 -10.18 18.54
CA GLN A 103 -8.02 -10.72 19.61
C GLN A 103 -8.63 -9.64 20.45
N THR A 104 -7.92 -8.57 20.66
CA THR A 104 -8.49 -7.49 21.42
C THR A 104 -9.61 -6.80 20.66
N VAL A 105 -9.53 -6.77 19.37
CA VAL A 105 -10.55 -6.15 18.58
C VAL A 105 -11.84 -6.92 18.67
N GLU A 106 -11.72 -8.18 18.78
CA GLU A 106 -12.90 -9.00 18.88
C GLU A 106 -13.53 -8.94 20.22
#